data_b2761ca05cc9621b4437f40023321ca9
#
_entry.id   b2761ca05cc9621b4437f40023321ca9
#
_cell.length_a   1.000
_cell.length_b   1.000
_cell.length_c   1.000
_cell.angle_alpha   90.00
_cell.angle_beta   90.00
_cell.angle_gamma   90.00
#
_symmetry.space_group_name_H-M   'P 1'
#
loop_
_entity.id
_entity.type
_entity.pdbx_description
1 polymer ?
#
loop_
_entity_poly.entity_id
_entity_poly.type
_entity_poly.pdbx_seq_one_letter_code
_entity_poly.pdbx_strand_id
1 'polypeptide(L)'
;MPKYLCFRPLNVKRRRMIVSLPMVTAMSRHDRLSRLSFAVAMTLCIGTFAAFAQDDVVERQLKAAPGRDVRAGVFTDIRPDCTSGPLPAIRLATPPAHGSVTVKRGTLKATNIKQCLAIEVPAFVAFYRASADYSGADDFELEIGLPDGHKRRERVHVTVTKSPSAGEGI
;
A
#
# COMPACT_ATOMS: atom_id res chain seq x y z
N MET A 1 1.55 -23.24 35.68
CA MET A 1 2.68 -23.75 34.86
C MET A 1 2.41 -23.40 33.42
N PRO A 2 3.01 -22.39 32.86
CA PRO A 2 2.84 -22.04 31.43
C PRO A 2 3.91 -22.74 30.60
N LYS A 3 3.46 -23.41 29.54
CA LYS A 3 4.31 -24.11 28.56
C LYS A 3 4.87 -23.08 27.57
N TYR A 4 6.18 -22.88 27.56
CA TYR A 4 6.90 -22.09 26.57
C TYR A 4 6.93 -22.84 25.25
N LEU A 5 6.27 -22.28 24.19
CA LEU A 5 6.45 -22.75 22.82
C LEU A 5 7.74 -22.12 22.26
N CYS A 6 8.74 -22.98 22.03
CA CYS A 6 9.97 -22.65 21.31
C CYS A 6 9.66 -22.32 19.86
N PHE A 7 9.89 -21.08 19.49
CA PHE A 7 9.90 -20.64 18.08
C PHE A 7 11.21 -21.10 17.42
N ARG A 8 11.11 -22.00 16.45
CA ARG A 8 12.24 -22.51 15.66
C ARG A 8 12.57 -21.50 14.55
N PRO A 9 13.81 -20.99 14.43
CA PRO A 9 14.15 -20.10 13.31
C PRO A 9 14.27 -20.89 12.02
N LEU A 10 13.61 -20.41 10.97
CA LEU A 10 13.71 -20.92 9.61
C LEU A 10 15.10 -20.61 9.04
N ASN A 11 15.84 -21.67 8.75
CA ASN A 11 17.18 -21.65 8.18
C ASN A 11 17.09 -21.26 6.69
N VAL A 12 17.35 -19.98 6.37
CA VAL A 12 17.46 -19.51 4.99
C VAL A 12 18.80 -19.94 4.40
N LYS A 13 18.76 -21.01 3.62
CA LYS A 13 19.90 -21.56 2.90
C LYS A 13 20.35 -20.61 1.79
N ARG A 14 21.35 -19.80 2.08
CA ARG A 14 21.99 -18.89 1.14
C ARG A 14 22.71 -19.69 0.03
N ARG A 15 22.11 -19.82 -1.14
CA ARG A 15 22.79 -20.36 -2.32
C ARG A 15 23.85 -19.35 -2.78
N ARG A 16 25.13 -19.71 -2.60
CA ARG A 16 26.25 -19.02 -3.24
C ARG A 16 26.21 -19.35 -4.73
N MET A 17 25.92 -18.33 -5.55
CA MET A 17 26.21 -18.42 -6.97
C MET A 17 27.73 -18.36 -7.16
N ILE A 18 28.30 -19.48 -7.58
CA ILE A 18 29.70 -19.56 -8.04
C ILE A 18 29.69 -18.96 -9.45
N VAL A 19 30.21 -17.75 -9.59
CA VAL A 19 30.49 -17.14 -10.89
C VAL A 19 31.77 -17.74 -11.37
N SER A 20 31.68 -18.66 -12.33
CA SER A 20 32.83 -19.26 -13.06
C SER A 20 33.38 -18.20 -14.01
N LEU A 21 34.60 -17.77 -13.76
CA LEU A 21 35.38 -16.90 -14.67
C LEU A 21 35.78 -17.69 -15.92
N PRO A 22 35.55 -17.17 -17.12
CA PRO A 22 36.07 -17.78 -18.33
C PRO A 22 37.58 -17.54 -18.47
N MET A 23 38.27 -18.63 -18.77
CA MET A 23 39.68 -18.76 -19.06
C MET A 23 40.08 -17.78 -20.18
N VAL A 24 41.08 -16.94 -19.90
CA VAL A 24 41.70 -16.05 -20.89
C VAL A 24 42.55 -16.87 -21.85
N THR A 25 42.03 -17.14 -23.04
CA THR A 25 42.81 -17.74 -24.15
C THR A 25 43.65 -16.66 -24.80
N ALA A 26 44.96 -16.91 -24.89
CA ALA A 26 45.96 -16.06 -25.55
C ALA A 26 45.64 -15.88 -27.04
N MET A 27 45.45 -14.66 -27.47
CA MET A 27 45.05 -14.28 -28.82
C MET A 27 46.26 -13.77 -29.64
N SER A 28 46.38 -14.40 -30.81
CA SER A 28 47.37 -14.17 -31.84
C SER A 28 47.41 -12.73 -32.38
N ARG A 29 48.62 -12.30 -32.79
CA ARG A 29 48.99 -10.91 -33.17
C ARG A 29 48.36 -10.34 -34.45
N HIS A 30 47.47 -11.08 -35.17
CA HIS A 30 46.95 -10.65 -36.47
C HIS A 30 45.59 -9.94 -36.45
N ASP A 31 44.92 -9.80 -35.28
CA ASP A 31 43.59 -9.26 -35.20
C ASP A 31 43.49 -7.79 -34.74
N ARG A 32 44.56 -7.00 -34.91
CA ARG A 32 44.53 -5.62 -34.38
C ARG A 32 43.79 -4.59 -35.25
N LEU A 33 43.48 -4.92 -36.49
CA LEU A 33 42.82 -3.96 -37.41
C LEU A 33 41.28 -4.10 -37.52
N SER A 34 40.77 -5.24 -37.10
CA SER A 34 39.30 -5.49 -37.13
C SER A 34 38.52 -4.96 -35.91
N ARG A 35 39.21 -4.53 -34.85
CA ARG A 35 38.58 -4.20 -33.57
C ARG A 35 38.16 -2.75 -33.42
N LEU A 36 38.58 -1.85 -34.30
CA LEU A 36 38.17 -0.44 -34.23
C LEU A 36 36.72 -0.16 -34.71
N SER A 37 36.16 -1.07 -35.51
CA SER A 37 34.79 -0.91 -36.01
C SER A 37 33.69 -1.46 -35.08
N PHE A 38 34.05 -2.35 -34.13
CA PHE A 38 33.06 -2.94 -33.22
C PHE A 38 32.86 -2.15 -31.92
N ALA A 39 33.80 -1.30 -31.54
CA ALA A 39 33.71 -0.52 -30.30
C ALA A 39 32.77 0.67 -30.35
N VAL A 40 32.41 1.14 -31.55
CA VAL A 40 31.50 2.31 -31.71
C VAL A 40 30.02 1.92 -31.70
N ALA A 41 29.68 0.66 -31.98
CA ALA A 41 28.28 0.21 -32.03
C ALA A 41 27.69 -0.16 -30.66
N MET A 42 28.50 -0.31 -29.60
CA MET A 42 28.04 -0.77 -28.28
C MET A 42 27.71 0.37 -27.29
N THR A 43 27.93 1.62 -27.67
CA THR A 43 27.79 2.76 -26.75
C THR A 43 26.43 3.47 -26.86
N LEU A 44 25.50 3.03 -27.73
CA LEU A 44 24.20 3.70 -27.94
C LEU A 44 22.99 3.00 -27.30
N CYS A 45 23.18 1.96 -26.50
CA CYS A 45 22.09 1.32 -25.74
C CYS A 45 22.15 1.68 -24.25
N ILE A 46 22.37 2.97 -23.91
CA ILE A 46 21.97 3.46 -22.58
C ILE A 46 20.46 3.66 -22.67
N GLY A 47 19.74 2.52 -22.51
CA GLY A 47 18.29 2.55 -22.33
C GLY A 47 17.98 3.44 -21.12
N THR A 48 17.26 4.52 -21.36
CA THR A 48 16.64 5.31 -20.30
C THR A 48 15.72 4.38 -19.53
N PHE A 49 16.19 3.84 -18.41
CA PHE A 49 15.29 3.24 -17.42
C PHE A 49 14.42 4.38 -16.89
N ALA A 50 13.23 4.52 -17.46
CA ALA A 50 12.20 5.31 -16.84
C ALA A 50 11.96 4.68 -15.46
N ALA A 51 12.37 5.38 -14.41
CA ALA A 51 12.00 5.05 -13.05
C ALA A 51 10.48 5.20 -12.98
N PHE A 52 9.76 4.10 -13.08
CA PHE A 52 8.34 4.08 -12.73
C PHE A 52 8.27 4.36 -11.24
N ALA A 53 7.77 5.54 -10.89
CA ALA A 53 7.37 5.83 -9.53
C ALA A 53 6.33 4.76 -9.15
N GLN A 54 6.70 3.85 -8.28
CA GLN A 54 5.75 2.87 -7.72
C GLN A 54 4.85 3.64 -6.77
N ASP A 55 3.62 3.90 -7.20
CA ASP A 55 2.57 4.37 -6.30
C ASP A 55 2.32 3.26 -5.27
N ASP A 56 2.47 3.59 -4.00
CA ASP A 56 2.17 2.68 -2.90
C ASP A 56 0.64 2.51 -2.81
N VAL A 57 0.15 1.37 -3.33
CA VAL A 57 -1.27 1.04 -3.33
C VAL A 57 -1.57 0.05 -2.20
N VAL A 58 -2.41 0.47 -1.26
CA VAL A 58 -2.89 -0.36 -0.15
C VAL A 58 -4.30 -0.86 -0.47
N GLU A 59 -4.48 -2.17 -0.48
CA GLU A 59 -5.79 -2.81 -0.69
C GLU A 59 -6.50 -3.02 0.65
N ARG A 60 -7.80 -2.68 0.71
CA ARG A 60 -8.64 -2.88 1.88
C ARG A 60 -9.94 -3.59 1.53
N GLN A 61 -10.42 -4.43 2.44
CA GLN A 61 -11.74 -5.06 2.37
C GLN A 61 -12.66 -4.38 3.39
N LEU A 62 -13.87 -4.02 2.96
CA LEU A 62 -14.88 -3.37 3.78
C LEU A 62 -16.22 -4.09 3.62
N LYS A 63 -16.93 -4.32 4.74
CA LYS A 63 -18.30 -4.83 4.73
C LYS A 63 -19.24 -3.70 5.09
N ALA A 64 -20.30 -3.53 4.31
CA ALA A 64 -21.30 -2.48 4.51
C ALA A 64 -22.71 -3.03 4.45
N ALA A 65 -23.64 -2.32 5.09
CA ALA A 65 -25.07 -2.53 4.92
C ALA A 65 -25.65 -1.40 4.08
N PRO A 66 -26.68 -1.67 3.26
CA PRO A 66 -27.37 -0.65 2.47
C PRO A 66 -27.84 0.54 3.31
N GLY A 67 -27.64 1.74 2.82
CA GLY A 67 -28.11 2.98 3.44
C GLY A 67 -27.44 3.37 4.76
N ARG A 68 -26.44 2.63 5.23
CA ARG A 68 -25.74 2.92 6.49
C ARG A 68 -24.32 3.38 6.26
N ASP A 69 -23.88 4.35 7.09
CA ASP A 69 -22.47 4.78 7.11
C ASP A 69 -21.60 3.71 7.75
N VAL A 70 -20.53 3.35 7.06
CA VAL A 70 -19.46 2.49 7.60
C VAL A 70 -18.13 3.23 7.52
N ARG A 71 -17.33 3.12 8.58
CA ARG A 71 -16.01 3.74 8.61
C ARG A 71 -15.04 2.99 7.70
N ALA A 72 -14.60 3.65 6.64
CA ALA A 72 -13.68 3.10 5.66
C ALA A 72 -12.21 3.29 6.06
N GLY A 73 -11.88 4.40 6.73
CA GLY A 73 -10.52 4.66 7.17
C GLY A 73 -10.41 5.80 8.17
N VAL A 74 -9.29 5.84 8.88
CA VAL A 74 -8.88 6.95 9.76
C VAL A 74 -7.48 7.37 9.36
N PHE A 75 -7.29 8.65 9.13
CA PHE A 75 -6.05 9.22 8.61
C PHE A 75 -5.56 10.31 9.56
N THR A 76 -4.39 10.10 10.11
CA THR A 76 -3.75 11.01 11.05
C THR A 76 -2.24 10.85 10.94
N ASP A 77 -1.49 11.84 11.38
CA ASP A 77 -0.05 11.75 11.55
C ASP A 77 0.28 11.76 13.05
N ILE A 78 0.91 10.67 13.52
CA ILE A 78 1.34 10.49 14.91
C ILE A 78 2.86 10.39 14.92
N ARG A 79 3.48 11.38 15.53
CA ARG A 79 4.93 11.48 15.67
C ARG A 79 5.47 10.55 16.75
N PRO A 80 6.78 10.26 16.76
CA PRO A 80 7.41 9.41 17.77
C PRO A 80 7.28 9.94 19.22
N ASP A 81 7.12 11.25 19.39
CA ASP A 81 6.89 11.90 20.68
C ASP A 81 5.41 11.90 21.11
N CYS A 82 4.56 11.14 20.41
CA CYS A 82 3.13 11.02 20.67
C CYS A 82 2.30 12.30 20.42
N THR A 83 2.88 13.28 19.76
CA THR A 83 2.18 14.48 19.29
C THR A 83 1.57 14.27 17.91
N SER A 84 0.62 15.15 17.56
CA SER A 84 0.04 15.19 16.21
C SER A 84 0.95 15.98 15.26
N GLY A 85 1.24 15.40 14.10
CA GLY A 85 1.75 16.11 12.95
C GLY A 85 0.63 16.79 12.13
N PRO A 86 0.99 17.38 10.97
CA PRO A 86 0.02 17.92 10.03
C PRO A 86 -0.91 16.81 9.50
N LEU A 87 -2.20 17.13 9.33
CA LEU A 87 -3.13 16.16 8.75
C LEU A 87 -2.81 15.93 7.27
N PRO A 88 -2.92 14.68 6.79
CA PRO A 88 -2.74 14.37 5.37
C PRO A 88 -3.86 14.99 4.53
N ALA A 89 -3.57 15.27 3.27
CA ALA A 89 -4.59 15.66 2.30
C ALA A 89 -5.31 14.41 1.78
N ILE A 90 -6.65 14.37 1.83
CA ILE A 90 -7.44 13.24 1.36
C ILE A 90 -8.23 13.66 0.13
N ARG A 91 -8.11 12.89 -0.95
CA ARG A 91 -8.88 13.08 -2.19
C ARG A 91 -9.54 11.77 -2.61
N LEU A 92 -10.76 11.85 -3.10
CA LEU A 92 -11.42 10.72 -3.74
C LEU A 92 -10.89 10.63 -5.19
N ALA A 93 -10.05 9.62 -5.45
CA ALA A 93 -9.45 9.41 -6.77
C ALA A 93 -10.43 8.70 -7.72
N THR A 94 -11.11 7.67 -7.21
CA THR A 94 -12.16 6.95 -7.94
C THR A 94 -13.40 6.89 -7.06
N PRO A 95 -14.53 7.47 -7.47
CA PRO A 95 -15.78 7.38 -6.71
C PRO A 95 -16.38 5.98 -6.80
N PRO A 96 -17.14 5.54 -5.78
CA PRO A 96 -17.89 4.30 -5.84
C PRO A 96 -19.04 4.39 -6.84
N ALA A 97 -19.42 3.28 -7.46
CA ALA A 97 -20.51 3.22 -8.42
C ALA A 97 -21.90 3.19 -7.75
N HIS A 98 -21.97 2.59 -6.56
CA HIS A 98 -23.24 2.31 -5.87
C HIS A 98 -23.31 2.90 -4.47
N GLY A 99 -22.59 3.99 -4.23
CA GLY A 99 -22.56 4.64 -2.93
C GLY A 99 -21.94 6.02 -2.96
N SER A 100 -21.62 6.51 -1.78
CA SER A 100 -20.93 7.78 -1.59
C SER A 100 -19.85 7.67 -0.54
N VAL A 101 -18.78 8.45 -0.70
CA VAL A 101 -17.71 8.59 0.29
C VAL A 101 -17.70 10.00 0.85
N THR A 102 -17.68 10.11 2.17
CA THR A 102 -17.61 11.38 2.88
C THR A 102 -16.42 11.37 3.82
N VAL A 103 -15.57 12.40 3.76
CA VAL A 103 -14.46 12.59 4.69
C VAL A 103 -14.81 13.67 5.70
N LYS A 104 -14.75 13.31 6.99
CA LYS A 104 -15.05 14.23 8.09
C LYS A 104 -13.81 14.41 8.96
N ARG A 105 -13.61 15.64 9.46
CA ARG A 105 -12.60 15.91 10.48
C ARG A 105 -13.13 15.52 11.84
N GLY A 106 -12.30 14.87 12.64
CA GLY A 106 -12.63 14.45 13.99
C GLY A 106 -11.38 14.33 14.85
N THR A 107 -11.55 13.74 16.03
CA THR A 107 -10.47 13.43 16.95
C THR A 107 -10.35 11.92 17.11
N LEU A 108 -9.16 11.39 16.94
CA LEU A 108 -8.83 10.00 17.23
C LEU A 108 -8.38 9.91 18.69
N LYS A 109 -9.14 9.13 19.47
CA LYS A 109 -8.72 8.68 20.80
C LYS A 109 -8.31 7.22 20.71
N ALA A 110 -7.09 6.90 21.05
CA ALA A 110 -6.59 5.55 20.97
C ALA A 110 -5.53 5.26 22.03
N THR A 111 -5.36 3.98 22.35
CA THR A 111 -4.36 3.48 23.29
C THR A 111 -3.45 2.48 22.62
N ASN A 112 -2.20 2.40 23.08
CA ASN A 112 -1.22 1.43 22.57
C ASN A 112 -0.99 1.49 21.05
N ILE A 113 -0.93 2.71 20.49
CA ILE A 113 -0.55 2.92 19.08
C ILE A 113 0.94 3.23 19.01
N LYS A 114 1.68 2.37 18.32
CA LYS A 114 3.15 2.42 18.28
C LYS A 114 3.70 2.42 19.74
N GLN A 115 4.55 3.41 20.09
CA GLN A 115 5.08 3.58 21.45
C GLN A 115 4.18 4.43 22.37
N CYS A 116 3.03 4.90 21.88
CA CYS A 116 2.17 5.83 22.63
C CYS A 116 1.14 5.06 23.45
N LEU A 117 1.13 5.25 24.78
CA LEU A 117 0.19 4.58 25.69
C LEU A 117 -1.24 5.08 25.50
N ALA A 118 -1.40 6.40 25.38
CA ALA A 118 -2.70 7.04 25.10
C ALA A 118 -2.46 8.29 24.25
N ILE A 119 -3.33 8.49 23.25
CA ILE A 119 -3.28 9.64 22.36
C ILE A 119 -4.68 10.21 22.14
N GLU A 120 -4.74 11.52 21.98
CA GLU A 120 -5.90 12.23 21.46
C GLU A 120 -5.41 13.23 20.41
N VAL A 121 -5.62 12.89 19.13
CA VAL A 121 -5.06 13.64 17.99
C VAL A 121 -6.13 13.93 16.95
N PRO A 122 -6.04 15.06 16.24
CA PRO A 122 -6.91 15.31 15.09
C PRO A 122 -6.72 14.25 14.02
N ALA A 123 -7.82 13.91 13.35
CA ALA A 123 -7.83 12.90 12.29
C ALA A 123 -8.87 13.25 11.23
N PHE A 124 -8.68 12.77 10.01
CA PHE A 124 -9.76 12.62 9.04
C PHE A 124 -10.32 11.20 9.11
N VAL A 125 -11.65 11.09 9.05
CA VAL A 125 -12.36 9.82 9.02
C VAL A 125 -13.14 9.75 7.73
N ALA A 126 -12.85 8.75 6.90
CA ALA A 126 -13.61 8.46 5.70
C ALA A 126 -14.75 7.50 6.04
N PHE A 127 -15.94 7.82 5.56
CA PHE A 127 -17.14 7.01 5.66
C PHE A 127 -17.61 6.65 4.25
N TYR A 128 -17.98 5.40 4.06
CA TYR A 128 -18.70 4.93 2.89
C TYR A 128 -20.16 4.66 3.26
N ARG A 129 -21.07 5.02 2.36
CA ARG A 129 -22.51 4.71 2.46
C ARG A 129 -22.98 4.13 1.14
N ALA A 130 -23.41 2.88 1.15
CA ALA A 130 -24.06 2.27 -0.01
C ALA A 130 -25.44 2.86 -0.25
N SER A 131 -25.91 2.83 -1.48
CA SER A 131 -27.31 3.13 -1.82
C SER A 131 -28.24 2.19 -1.07
N ALA A 132 -29.45 2.68 -0.70
CA ALA A 132 -30.34 1.96 0.19
C ALA A 132 -30.83 0.61 -0.38
N ASP A 133 -30.93 0.50 -1.71
CA ASP A 133 -31.44 -0.68 -2.39
C ASP A 133 -30.36 -1.57 -2.97
N TYR A 134 -29.08 -1.18 -2.81
CA TYR A 134 -27.96 -1.89 -3.39
C TYR A 134 -27.46 -3.02 -2.49
N SER A 135 -27.11 -4.15 -3.11
CA SER A 135 -26.30 -5.21 -2.52
C SER A 135 -25.41 -5.82 -3.59
N GLY A 136 -24.16 -6.09 -3.26
CA GLY A 136 -23.15 -6.55 -4.18
C GLY A 136 -21.77 -5.99 -3.88
N ALA A 137 -20.87 -6.06 -4.84
CA ALA A 137 -19.54 -5.49 -4.73
C ALA A 137 -19.52 -4.04 -5.22
N ASP A 138 -18.78 -3.18 -4.55
CA ASP A 138 -18.52 -1.81 -4.94
C ASP A 138 -17.04 -1.49 -4.62
N ASP A 139 -16.45 -0.53 -5.33
CA ASP A 139 -15.05 -0.18 -5.17
C ASP A 139 -14.89 1.32 -5.20
N PHE A 140 -13.94 1.84 -4.42
CA PHE A 140 -13.51 3.23 -4.51
C PHE A 140 -12.03 3.37 -4.16
N GLU A 141 -11.44 4.49 -4.55
CA GLU A 141 -10.02 4.75 -4.32
C GLU A 141 -9.82 6.13 -3.69
N LEU A 142 -9.03 6.16 -2.61
CA LEU A 142 -8.58 7.38 -1.95
C LEU A 142 -7.10 7.64 -2.26
N GLU A 143 -6.78 8.88 -2.62
CA GLU A 143 -5.42 9.37 -2.66
C GLU A 143 -5.12 10.13 -1.38
N ILE A 144 -4.06 9.72 -0.68
CA ILE A 144 -3.61 10.31 0.58
C ILE A 144 -2.27 11.00 0.32
N GLY A 145 -2.26 12.33 0.34
CA GLY A 145 -1.04 13.14 0.30
C GLY A 145 -0.47 13.29 1.70
N LEU A 146 0.70 12.73 1.94
CA LEU A 146 1.39 12.80 3.21
C LEU A 146 2.12 14.14 3.37
N PRO A 147 2.36 14.60 4.62
CA PRO A 147 3.05 15.88 4.87
C PRO A 147 4.49 15.95 4.34
N ASP A 148 5.12 14.82 4.11
CA ASP A 148 6.46 14.69 3.52
C ASP A 148 6.47 14.80 1.98
N GLY A 149 5.29 14.98 1.35
CA GLY A 149 5.10 15.08 -0.09
C GLY A 149 4.86 13.74 -0.80
N HIS A 150 5.01 12.62 -0.10
CA HIS A 150 4.67 11.32 -0.67
C HIS A 150 3.17 11.15 -0.83
N LYS A 151 2.78 10.34 -1.82
CA LYS A 151 1.39 9.99 -2.06
C LYS A 151 1.22 8.49 -1.87
N ARG A 152 0.09 8.11 -1.28
CA ARG A 152 -0.35 6.74 -1.15
C ARG A 152 -1.77 6.62 -1.68
N ARG A 153 -2.08 5.52 -2.34
CA ARG A 153 -3.43 5.19 -2.76
C ARG A 153 -3.98 4.07 -1.90
N GLU A 154 -5.22 4.22 -1.46
CA GLU A 154 -5.96 3.15 -0.80
C GLU A 154 -7.14 2.77 -1.67
N ARG A 155 -7.13 1.55 -2.19
CA ARG A 155 -8.24 0.94 -2.91
C ARG A 155 -9.07 0.13 -1.93
N VAL A 156 -10.35 0.44 -1.85
CA VAL A 156 -11.28 -0.18 -0.91
C VAL A 156 -12.30 -0.99 -1.67
N HIS A 157 -12.26 -2.31 -1.48
CA HIS A 157 -13.24 -3.26 -2.00
C HIS A 157 -14.35 -3.40 -0.98
N VAL A 158 -15.57 -3.03 -1.35
CA VAL A 158 -16.74 -3.04 -0.47
C VAL A 158 -17.65 -4.20 -0.83
N THR A 159 -18.02 -5.00 0.16
CA THR A 159 -19.09 -5.99 0.03
C THR A 159 -20.31 -5.47 0.77
N VAL A 160 -21.35 -5.11 0.02
CA VAL A 160 -22.63 -4.63 0.57
C VAL A 160 -23.57 -5.82 0.69
N THR A 161 -23.96 -6.14 1.93
CA THR A 161 -24.91 -7.22 2.21
C THR A 161 -26.10 -6.69 3.00
N LYS A 162 -27.29 -7.05 2.58
CA LYS A 162 -28.48 -6.85 3.42
C LYS A 162 -28.27 -7.71 4.66
N SER A 163 -28.14 -7.10 5.84
CA SER A 163 -28.24 -7.84 7.10
C SER A 163 -29.54 -8.60 7.07
N PRO A 164 -29.58 -9.91 7.41
CA PRO A 164 -30.87 -10.56 7.63
C PRO A 164 -31.59 -9.69 8.65
N SER A 165 -32.80 -9.22 8.28
CA SER A 165 -33.67 -8.50 9.22
C SER A 165 -33.79 -9.38 10.47
N ALA A 166 -33.37 -8.85 11.63
CA ALA A 166 -33.67 -9.48 12.91
C ALA A 166 -35.18 -9.41 13.11
N GLY A 167 -35.88 -10.34 12.52
CA GLY A 167 -37.37 -10.29 12.47
C GLY A 167 -37.95 -11.43 11.66
N GLU A 168 -37.48 -12.66 11.90
CA GLU A 168 -38.31 -13.84 11.64
C GLU A 168 -37.90 -14.91 12.64
N GLY A 169 -38.14 -14.58 13.91
CA GLY A 169 -38.24 -15.53 15.00
C GLY A 169 -39.73 -15.69 15.31
N ILE A 170 -40.27 -16.78 14.84
CA ILE A 170 -41.54 -17.31 15.28
C ILE A 170 -41.42 -17.70 16.74
#